data_046621cf5fa6ceb343aa217af77e606a
#
_entry.id   046621cf5fa6ceb343aa217af77e606a
#
_cell.length_a   1.000
_cell.length_b   1.000
_cell.length_c   1.000
_cell.angle_alpha   90.00
_cell.angle_beta   90.00
_cell.angle_gamma   90.00
#
_symmetry.space_group_name_H-M   'P 1'
#
loop_
_entity.id
_entity.type
_entity.pdbx_description
1 polymer ?
#
loop_
_entity_poly.entity_id
_entity_poly.type
_entity_poly.pdbx_seq_one_letter_code
_entity_poly.pdbx_strand_id
1 'polypeptide(L)'
;EPDLISSVRKTIYDFFCTQPERNGFMDALKWLISEEYDSSSKNVTWHLATCPYCSEGVDIQAKDLSSTYTITCPHCGGKIYLTDVFRLHEAIDNELGAGGVLGYLSTTVEQFIIVFLIKQMLSIKPSLLSETLFIKDGPLAFFGQTANIHKPMRKLMTYLNKYHAIYVVGLEKSGSFVEHAEQVSKKMVPKQILLLGNKYIYKYIIPGQARNNEPYASSSYYGHKLIFKSEYSNVYVATIPNMQALAEPQINDYINIHTVLYNVTALRCDLYYNSLVPVVLANKLVSLADHPSADLLKSFAQNKIL
;
A
#
# COMPACT_ATOMS: atom_id res chain seq x y z
N GLU A 1 -0.67 27.05 -12.75
CA GLU A 1 -1.23 25.83 -12.13
C GLU A 1 -1.68 24.75 -13.14
N PRO A 2 -2.48 25.05 -14.18
CA PRO A 2 -2.90 24.04 -15.14
C PRO A 2 -1.71 23.28 -15.77
N ASP A 3 -0.62 23.96 -16.04
CA ASP A 3 0.59 23.34 -16.62
C ASP A 3 1.29 22.42 -15.63
N LEU A 4 1.33 22.77 -14.32
CA LEU A 4 1.91 21.93 -13.29
C LEU A 4 1.09 20.65 -13.09
N ILE A 5 -0.23 20.77 -13.00
CA ILE A 5 -1.15 19.62 -12.88
C ILE A 5 -0.95 18.68 -14.07
N SER A 6 -0.95 19.21 -15.29
CA SER A 6 -0.76 18.42 -16.51
C SER A 6 0.60 17.73 -16.53
N SER A 7 1.66 18.42 -16.12
CA SER A 7 3.02 17.90 -16.06
C SER A 7 3.14 16.76 -15.02
N VAL A 8 2.58 16.94 -13.81
CA VAL A 8 2.59 15.91 -12.76
C VAL A 8 1.83 14.67 -13.21
N ARG A 9 0.61 14.82 -13.74
CA ARG A 9 -0.20 13.72 -14.26
C ARG A 9 0.54 12.95 -15.36
N LYS A 10 1.14 13.66 -16.31
CA LYS A 10 1.89 13.05 -17.41
C LYS A 10 3.12 12.30 -16.89
N THR A 11 3.86 12.87 -15.95
CA THR A 11 5.06 12.24 -15.36
C THR A 11 4.70 10.94 -14.64
N ILE A 12 3.63 10.94 -13.84
CA ILE A 12 3.16 9.74 -13.14
C ILE A 12 2.71 8.66 -14.15
N TYR A 13 1.97 9.08 -15.17
CA TYR A 13 1.55 8.18 -16.24
C TYR A 13 2.76 7.56 -16.96
N ASP A 14 3.75 8.35 -17.37
CA ASP A 14 4.96 7.86 -18.04
C ASP A 14 5.75 6.90 -17.15
N PHE A 15 5.89 7.22 -15.86
CA PHE A 15 6.54 6.34 -14.90
C PHE A 15 5.85 4.97 -14.83
N PHE A 16 4.53 4.93 -14.71
CA PHE A 16 3.76 3.67 -14.67
C PHE A 16 3.81 2.89 -16.00
N CYS A 17 3.96 3.58 -17.14
CA CYS A 17 4.12 2.94 -18.43
C CYS A 17 5.52 2.36 -18.64
N THR A 18 6.54 2.85 -17.93
CA THR A 18 7.94 2.44 -18.13
C THR A 18 8.47 1.50 -17.05
N GLN A 19 7.86 1.47 -15.86
CA GLN A 19 8.35 0.71 -14.71
C GLN A 19 7.41 -0.46 -14.34
N PRO A 20 7.94 -1.53 -13.70
CA PRO A 20 9.36 -1.94 -13.67
C PRO A 20 9.84 -2.45 -15.04
N GLU A 21 8.93 -2.77 -15.91
CA GLU A 21 9.06 -3.16 -17.30
C GLU A 21 8.07 -2.35 -18.13
N ARG A 22 8.15 -2.45 -19.46
CA ARG A 22 7.16 -1.79 -20.31
C ARG A 22 5.73 -2.12 -19.88
N ASN A 23 4.99 -1.11 -19.44
CA ASN A 23 3.63 -1.16 -18.92
C ASN A 23 3.42 -2.00 -17.65
N GLY A 24 4.46 -2.45 -16.96
CA GLY A 24 4.32 -3.37 -15.84
C GLY A 24 3.39 -2.86 -14.74
N PHE A 25 3.58 -1.64 -14.25
CA PHE A 25 2.68 -1.04 -13.25
C PHE A 25 1.32 -0.66 -13.84
N MET A 26 1.26 -0.25 -15.11
CA MET A 26 0.00 0.09 -15.76
C MET A 26 -0.91 -1.12 -15.93
N ASP A 27 -0.33 -2.25 -16.37
CA ASP A 27 -1.02 -3.54 -16.44
C ASP A 27 -1.46 -4.04 -15.07
N ALA A 28 -0.64 -3.86 -14.04
CA ALA A 28 -1.00 -4.22 -12.68
C ALA A 28 -2.12 -3.33 -12.13
N LEU A 29 -2.12 -2.04 -12.43
CA LEU A 29 -3.17 -1.11 -12.04
C LEU A 29 -4.50 -1.47 -12.71
N LYS A 30 -4.52 -1.65 -14.03
CA LYS A 30 -5.70 -2.09 -14.76
C LYS A 30 -6.25 -3.40 -14.18
N TRP A 31 -5.38 -4.40 -14.04
CA TRP A 31 -5.71 -5.72 -13.50
C TRP A 31 -6.34 -5.64 -12.10
N LEU A 32 -5.80 -4.77 -11.22
CA LEU A 32 -6.29 -4.58 -9.87
C LEU A 32 -7.68 -3.94 -9.83
N ILE A 33 -7.85 -2.78 -10.50
CA ILE A 33 -9.10 -2.01 -10.38
C ILE A 33 -10.24 -2.60 -11.20
N SER A 34 -9.94 -3.36 -12.26
CA SER A 34 -10.92 -4.07 -13.08
C SER A 34 -11.18 -5.49 -12.59
N GLU A 35 -10.55 -5.92 -11.50
CA GLU A 35 -10.68 -7.26 -10.90
C GLU A 35 -10.42 -8.41 -11.92
N GLU A 36 -9.49 -8.20 -12.87
CA GLU A 36 -9.18 -9.18 -13.94
C GLU A 36 -8.63 -10.52 -13.39
N TYR A 37 -8.25 -10.56 -12.10
CA TYR A 37 -7.85 -11.78 -11.39
C TYR A 37 -9.03 -12.71 -11.10
N ASP A 38 -10.24 -12.21 -11.07
CA ASP A 38 -11.45 -12.99 -10.77
C ASP A 38 -12.33 -13.11 -12.01
N SER A 39 -12.33 -14.28 -12.63
CA SER A 39 -13.15 -14.57 -13.81
C SER A 39 -14.66 -14.46 -13.57
N SER A 40 -15.10 -14.46 -12.31
CA SER A 40 -16.50 -14.26 -11.95
C SER A 40 -16.90 -12.77 -11.93
N SER A 41 -15.93 -11.86 -11.77
CA SER A 41 -16.16 -10.41 -11.82
C SER A 41 -16.39 -9.96 -13.26
N LYS A 42 -17.57 -9.38 -13.53
CA LYS A 42 -17.93 -8.89 -14.87
C LYS A 42 -18.28 -7.41 -14.79
N ASN A 43 -17.84 -6.64 -15.79
CA ASN A 43 -18.20 -5.22 -15.94
C ASN A 43 -17.86 -4.37 -14.70
N VAL A 44 -16.72 -4.62 -14.08
CA VAL A 44 -16.26 -3.81 -12.94
C VAL A 44 -16.05 -2.38 -13.40
N THR A 45 -16.65 -1.45 -12.67
CA THR A 45 -16.56 -0.02 -12.94
C THR A 45 -15.83 0.67 -11.80
N TRP A 46 -14.82 1.44 -12.14
CA TRP A 46 -14.15 2.35 -11.21
C TRP A 46 -14.75 3.74 -11.34
N HIS A 47 -15.26 4.29 -10.25
CA HIS A 47 -15.75 5.66 -10.23
C HIS A 47 -14.62 6.61 -9.84
N LEU A 48 -14.16 7.41 -10.82
CA LEU A 48 -13.28 8.55 -10.59
C LEU A 48 -14.15 9.74 -10.16
N ALA A 49 -14.01 10.18 -8.92
CA ALA A 49 -14.88 11.19 -8.33
C ALA A 49 -14.76 12.56 -9.03
N THR A 50 -13.58 12.90 -9.55
CA THR A 50 -13.26 14.20 -10.13
C THR A 50 -12.43 14.06 -11.41
N CYS A 51 -12.98 14.52 -12.52
CA CYS A 51 -12.21 14.69 -13.75
C CYS A 51 -11.17 15.80 -13.56
N PRO A 52 -9.89 15.60 -13.96
CA PRO A 52 -8.85 16.61 -13.81
C PRO A 52 -9.08 17.93 -14.55
N TYR A 53 -10.08 18.01 -15.44
CA TYR A 53 -10.35 19.17 -16.26
C TYR A 53 -11.67 19.88 -15.93
N CYS A 54 -12.74 19.13 -15.66
CA CYS A 54 -14.08 19.69 -15.43
C CYS A 54 -14.65 19.37 -14.05
N SER A 55 -13.93 18.63 -13.23
CA SER A 55 -14.33 18.21 -11.88
C SER A 55 -15.57 17.29 -11.80
N GLU A 56 -16.16 16.90 -12.92
CA GLU A 56 -17.26 15.95 -12.96
C GLU A 56 -16.80 14.53 -12.72
N GLY A 57 -17.68 13.69 -12.13
CA GLY A 57 -17.39 12.27 -11.91
C GLY A 57 -17.34 11.51 -13.24
N VAL A 58 -16.44 10.50 -13.33
CA VAL A 58 -16.28 9.68 -14.53
C VAL A 58 -16.18 8.21 -14.16
N ASP A 59 -16.99 7.39 -14.80
CA ASP A 59 -16.94 5.94 -14.67
C ASP A 59 -15.94 5.35 -15.68
N ILE A 60 -15.04 4.50 -15.19
CA ILE A 60 -13.98 3.85 -15.97
C ILE A 60 -14.21 2.35 -15.96
N GLN A 61 -14.34 1.74 -17.13
CA GLN A 61 -14.37 0.29 -17.29
C GLN A 61 -13.17 -0.16 -18.14
N ALA A 62 -12.71 -1.39 -17.93
CA ALA A 62 -11.56 -1.94 -18.67
C ALA A 62 -11.71 -1.86 -20.19
N LYS A 63 -12.94 -2.04 -20.69
CA LYS A 63 -13.26 -1.99 -22.13
C LYS A 63 -13.16 -0.58 -22.74
N ASP A 64 -13.28 0.46 -21.92
CA ASP A 64 -13.26 1.86 -22.37
C ASP A 64 -11.83 2.40 -22.47
N LEU A 65 -10.86 1.68 -21.88
CA LEU A 65 -9.45 2.05 -21.94
C LEU A 65 -8.87 1.81 -23.33
N SER A 66 -8.22 2.83 -23.87
CA SER A 66 -7.41 2.69 -25.10
C SER A 66 -6.21 1.75 -24.88
N SER A 67 -5.53 1.39 -25.96
CA SER A 67 -4.25 0.64 -25.91
C SER A 67 -3.15 1.39 -25.13
N THR A 68 -3.34 2.67 -24.87
CA THR A 68 -2.45 3.52 -24.08
C THR A 68 -2.98 3.82 -22.67
N TYR A 69 -3.91 3.03 -22.14
CA TYR A 69 -4.50 3.18 -20.80
C TYR A 69 -5.08 4.57 -20.53
N THR A 70 -5.76 5.13 -21.53
CA THR A 70 -6.42 6.43 -21.43
C THR A 70 -7.87 6.34 -21.86
N ILE A 71 -8.70 7.21 -21.32
CA ILE A 71 -10.07 7.45 -21.76
C ILE A 71 -10.28 8.94 -22.04
N THR A 72 -11.36 9.25 -22.74
CA THR A 72 -11.83 10.61 -22.95
C THR A 72 -12.96 10.91 -21.98
N CYS A 73 -12.89 12.01 -21.26
CA CYS A 73 -13.97 12.45 -20.38
C CYS A 73 -15.25 12.67 -21.17
N PRO A 74 -16.38 12.05 -20.81
CA PRO A 74 -17.64 12.21 -21.53
C PRO A 74 -18.25 13.63 -21.41
N HIS A 75 -17.83 14.40 -20.37
CA HIS A 75 -18.36 15.72 -20.10
C HIS A 75 -17.60 16.85 -20.79
N CYS A 76 -16.25 16.79 -20.80
CA CYS A 76 -15.44 17.89 -21.33
C CYS A 76 -14.50 17.51 -22.49
N GLY A 77 -14.45 16.25 -22.88
CA GLY A 77 -13.52 15.77 -23.91
C GLY A 77 -12.05 15.69 -23.46
N GLY A 78 -11.75 16.02 -22.20
CA GLY A 78 -10.39 16.00 -21.67
C GLY A 78 -9.82 14.57 -21.55
N LYS A 79 -8.50 14.44 -21.74
CA LYS A 79 -7.80 13.15 -21.64
C LYS A 79 -7.57 12.74 -20.20
N ILE A 80 -8.09 11.60 -19.81
CA ILE A 80 -7.90 10.97 -18.49
C ILE A 80 -6.92 9.81 -18.65
N TYR A 81 -5.86 9.81 -17.82
CA TYR A 81 -4.94 8.69 -17.68
C TYR A 81 -5.47 7.69 -16.66
N LEU A 82 -5.18 6.40 -16.82
CA LEU A 82 -5.56 5.41 -15.82
C LEU A 82 -4.97 5.73 -14.43
N THR A 83 -3.79 6.33 -14.36
CA THR A 83 -3.15 6.79 -13.12
C THR A 83 -3.90 7.91 -12.39
N ASP A 84 -4.86 8.58 -13.05
CA ASP A 84 -5.68 9.59 -12.37
C ASP A 84 -6.59 8.98 -11.28
N VAL A 85 -6.79 7.67 -11.28
CA VAL A 85 -7.50 6.95 -10.19
C VAL A 85 -6.82 7.13 -8.83
N PHE A 86 -5.53 7.45 -8.80
CA PHE A 86 -4.80 7.80 -7.58
C PHE A 86 -5.09 9.20 -7.07
N ARG A 87 -5.64 10.08 -7.92
CA ARG A 87 -5.95 11.47 -7.58
C ARG A 87 -4.74 12.28 -7.08
N LEU A 88 -3.53 11.89 -7.44
CA LEU A 88 -2.29 12.52 -6.96
C LEU A 88 -2.17 13.99 -7.38
N HIS A 89 -2.77 14.39 -8.50
CA HIS A 89 -2.82 15.78 -8.94
C HIS A 89 -3.62 16.68 -7.98
N GLU A 90 -4.51 16.13 -7.18
CA GLU A 90 -5.26 16.88 -6.16
C GLU A 90 -4.43 17.17 -4.89
N ALA A 91 -3.24 16.57 -4.76
CA ALA A 91 -2.30 16.89 -3.69
C ALA A 91 -1.37 18.08 -4.03
N ILE A 92 -1.56 18.71 -5.20
CA ILE A 92 -0.87 19.95 -5.58
C ILE A 92 -1.60 21.11 -4.89
N ASP A 93 -0.85 21.93 -4.18
CA ASP A 93 -1.38 23.11 -3.51
C ASP A 93 -0.57 24.37 -3.83
N ASN A 94 -1.11 25.54 -3.44
CA ASN A 94 -0.51 26.84 -3.75
C ASN A 94 0.75 27.16 -2.94
N GLU A 95 0.96 26.51 -1.80
CA GLU A 95 2.09 26.78 -0.90
C GLU A 95 3.27 25.84 -1.18
N LEU A 96 3.01 24.54 -1.29
CA LEU A 96 4.01 23.50 -1.43
C LEU A 96 4.15 23.00 -2.88
N GLY A 97 3.30 23.48 -3.81
CA GLY A 97 3.27 23.03 -5.19
C GLY A 97 3.04 21.51 -5.26
N ALA A 98 3.95 20.78 -5.91
CA ALA A 98 3.89 19.32 -6.03
C ALA A 98 4.56 18.55 -4.86
N GLY A 99 5.01 19.24 -3.79
CA GLY A 99 5.77 18.62 -2.70
C GLY A 99 5.04 17.47 -2.02
N GLY A 100 3.73 17.59 -1.80
CA GLY A 100 2.90 16.54 -1.20
C GLY A 100 2.72 15.29 -2.06
N VAL A 101 2.83 15.43 -3.39
CA VAL A 101 2.62 14.34 -4.35
C VAL A 101 3.64 13.22 -4.18
N LEU A 102 4.90 13.58 -3.93
CA LEU A 102 6.00 12.60 -3.86
C LEU A 102 5.81 11.59 -2.72
N GLY A 103 5.35 12.03 -1.55
CA GLY A 103 5.08 11.14 -0.42
C GLY A 103 3.97 10.12 -0.72
N TYR A 104 2.86 10.58 -1.32
CA TYR A 104 1.78 9.68 -1.72
C TYR A 104 2.19 8.75 -2.85
N LEU A 105 2.95 9.25 -3.83
CA LEU A 105 3.45 8.44 -4.94
C LEU A 105 4.38 7.34 -4.44
N SER A 106 5.35 7.65 -3.56
CA SER A 106 6.27 6.67 -2.98
C SER A 106 5.51 5.53 -2.29
N THR A 107 4.56 5.87 -1.39
CA THR A 107 3.74 4.87 -0.71
C THR A 107 2.91 4.03 -1.70
N THR A 108 2.40 4.66 -2.76
CA THR A 108 1.64 3.97 -3.80
C THR A 108 2.52 2.98 -4.55
N VAL A 109 3.70 3.41 -5.00
CA VAL A 109 4.65 2.57 -5.73
C VAL A 109 5.10 1.37 -4.90
N GLU A 110 5.44 1.55 -3.62
CA GLU A 110 5.78 0.45 -2.71
C GLU A 110 4.72 -0.66 -2.70
N GLN A 111 3.46 -0.28 -2.67
CA GLN A 111 2.36 -1.24 -2.66
C GLN A 111 2.09 -1.83 -4.05
N PHE A 112 2.30 -1.05 -5.12
CA PHE A 112 2.16 -1.54 -6.50
C PHE A 112 3.27 -2.50 -6.91
N ILE A 113 4.46 -2.46 -6.29
CA ILE A 113 5.46 -3.51 -6.41
C ILE A 113 4.88 -4.86 -5.92
N ILE A 114 4.19 -4.87 -4.78
CA ILE A 114 3.54 -6.08 -4.27
C ILE A 114 2.45 -6.58 -5.24
N VAL A 115 1.59 -5.68 -5.74
CA VAL A 115 0.54 -6.03 -6.71
C VAL A 115 1.13 -6.60 -7.99
N PHE A 116 2.17 -5.97 -8.52
CA PHE A 116 2.89 -6.43 -9.71
C PHE A 116 3.47 -7.83 -9.50
N LEU A 117 4.16 -8.06 -8.40
CA LEU A 117 4.75 -9.37 -8.08
C LEU A 117 3.66 -10.45 -7.91
N ILE A 118 2.57 -10.16 -7.24
CA ILE A 118 1.42 -11.08 -7.11
C ILE A 118 0.88 -11.44 -8.50
N LYS A 119 0.66 -10.45 -9.36
CA LYS A 119 0.18 -10.67 -10.73
C LYS A 119 1.13 -11.56 -11.53
N GLN A 120 2.45 -11.31 -11.44
CA GLN A 120 3.46 -12.13 -12.10
C GLN A 120 3.48 -13.57 -11.55
N MET A 121 3.44 -13.75 -10.24
CA MET A 121 3.40 -15.08 -9.62
C MET A 121 2.16 -15.87 -10.04
N LEU A 122 0.98 -15.22 -10.08
CA LEU A 122 -0.25 -15.87 -10.55
C LEU A 122 -0.15 -16.32 -12.01
N SER A 123 0.54 -15.57 -12.86
CA SER A 123 0.68 -15.90 -14.28
C SER A 123 1.74 -16.98 -14.54
N ILE A 124 2.83 -16.99 -13.79
CA ILE A 124 3.96 -17.90 -13.99
C ILE A 124 3.77 -19.21 -13.21
N LYS A 125 3.58 -19.11 -11.90
CA LYS A 125 3.45 -20.25 -11.00
C LYS A 125 2.70 -19.83 -9.73
N PRO A 126 1.38 -19.99 -9.65
CA PRO A 126 0.57 -19.56 -8.51
C PRO A 126 1.00 -20.11 -7.15
N SER A 127 1.63 -21.31 -7.11
CA SER A 127 2.14 -21.89 -5.86
C SER A 127 3.24 -21.05 -5.19
N LEU A 128 3.92 -20.17 -5.91
CA LEU A 128 4.90 -19.25 -5.33
C LEU A 128 4.30 -18.31 -4.28
N LEU A 129 3.00 -18.00 -4.38
CA LEU A 129 2.33 -17.17 -3.38
C LEU A 129 2.35 -17.81 -1.99
N SER A 130 2.18 -19.14 -1.91
CA SER A 130 2.23 -19.88 -0.63
C SER A 130 3.64 -20.04 -0.07
N GLU A 131 4.66 -19.75 -0.86
CA GLU A 131 6.08 -19.80 -0.48
C GLU A 131 6.67 -18.41 -0.20
N THR A 132 5.86 -17.33 -0.35
CA THR A 132 6.33 -15.94 -0.29
C THR A 132 5.65 -15.18 0.83
N LEU A 133 6.44 -14.50 1.68
CA LEU A 133 5.94 -13.48 2.62
C LEU A 133 6.27 -12.09 2.09
N PHE A 134 5.25 -11.28 1.84
CA PHE A 134 5.40 -9.87 1.50
C PHE A 134 5.44 -9.03 2.77
N ILE A 135 6.54 -8.31 2.96
CA ILE A 135 6.74 -7.40 4.10
C ILE A 135 6.80 -5.98 3.57
N LYS A 136 5.86 -5.14 4.01
CA LYS A 136 5.88 -3.71 3.74
C LYS A 136 6.44 -2.96 4.96
N ASP A 137 7.35 -2.03 4.73
CA ASP A 137 7.77 -1.07 5.74
C ASP A 137 6.67 -0.01 5.93
N GLY A 138 6.01 -0.04 7.08
CA GLY A 138 4.81 0.74 7.38
C GLY A 138 3.49 -0.03 7.21
N PRO A 139 2.34 0.61 7.48
CA PRO A 139 1.04 -0.05 7.50
C PRO A 139 0.53 -0.45 6.09
N LEU A 140 -0.39 -1.41 6.03
CA LEU A 140 -1.12 -1.77 4.82
C LEU A 140 -2.28 -0.79 4.60
N ALA A 141 -1.94 0.38 4.08
CA ALA A 141 -2.87 1.48 3.90
C ALA A 141 -2.48 2.38 2.72
N PHE A 142 -3.48 3.07 2.17
CA PHE A 142 -3.32 4.19 1.26
C PHE A 142 -3.87 5.44 1.93
N PHE A 143 -3.16 6.55 1.86
CA PHE A 143 -3.51 7.77 2.59
C PHE A 143 -3.89 8.91 1.65
N GLY A 144 -4.57 9.91 2.21
CA GLY A 144 -4.94 11.11 1.48
C GLY A 144 -5.70 10.80 0.20
N GLN A 145 -5.23 11.34 -0.91
CA GLN A 145 -5.89 11.23 -2.21
C GLN A 145 -5.95 9.78 -2.74
N THR A 146 -4.96 8.95 -2.36
CA THR A 146 -4.87 7.57 -2.81
C THR A 146 -5.74 6.60 -2.00
N ALA A 147 -6.40 7.06 -0.95
CA ALA A 147 -7.10 6.22 0.03
C ALA A 147 -8.06 5.20 -0.60
N ASN A 148 -8.78 5.56 -1.65
CA ASN A 148 -9.75 4.69 -2.31
C ASN A 148 -9.17 3.36 -2.85
N ILE A 149 -7.84 3.30 -3.08
CA ILE A 149 -7.17 2.08 -3.56
C ILE A 149 -7.20 0.95 -2.50
N HIS A 150 -7.46 1.26 -1.23
CA HIS A 150 -7.66 0.23 -0.21
C HIS A 150 -8.79 -0.75 -0.56
N LYS A 151 -9.82 -0.31 -1.29
CA LYS A 151 -10.97 -1.15 -1.66
C LYS A 151 -10.59 -2.29 -2.61
N PRO A 152 -9.99 -2.03 -3.79
CA PRO A 152 -9.54 -3.10 -4.66
C PRO A 152 -8.42 -3.95 -4.03
N MET A 153 -7.56 -3.38 -3.20
CA MET A 153 -6.56 -4.16 -2.46
C MET A 153 -7.22 -5.16 -1.50
N ARG A 154 -8.24 -4.76 -0.74
CA ARG A 154 -8.96 -5.68 0.14
C ARG A 154 -9.67 -6.79 -0.66
N LYS A 155 -10.27 -6.46 -1.79
CA LYS A 155 -10.88 -7.46 -2.69
C LYS A 155 -9.85 -8.46 -3.21
N LEU A 156 -8.68 -7.97 -3.65
CA LEU A 156 -7.57 -8.83 -4.07
C LEU A 156 -7.12 -9.76 -2.95
N MET A 157 -6.89 -9.24 -1.73
CA MET A 157 -6.51 -10.07 -0.58
C MET A 157 -7.57 -11.12 -0.24
N THR A 158 -8.85 -10.76 -0.35
CA THR A 158 -9.99 -11.69 -0.14
C THR A 158 -10.00 -12.80 -1.18
N TYR A 159 -9.81 -12.46 -2.45
CA TYR A 159 -9.70 -13.43 -3.55
C TYR A 159 -8.53 -14.38 -3.33
N LEU A 160 -7.35 -13.83 -3.04
CA LEU A 160 -6.15 -14.63 -2.82
C LEU A 160 -6.28 -15.55 -1.59
N ASN A 161 -6.91 -15.09 -0.52
CA ASN A 161 -7.16 -15.93 0.65
C ASN A 161 -8.11 -17.10 0.34
N LYS A 162 -9.03 -16.91 -0.59
CA LYS A 162 -10.01 -17.94 -0.97
C LYS A 162 -9.41 -19.03 -1.87
N TYR A 163 -8.55 -18.63 -2.81
CA TYR A 163 -8.07 -19.51 -3.89
C TYR A 163 -6.59 -19.87 -3.79
N HIS A 164 -5.84 -19.13 -2.99
CA HIS A 164 -4.39 -19.26 -2.81
C HIS A 164 -4.02 -18.99 -1.35
N ALA A 165 -2.90 -19.50 -0.89
CA ALA A 165 -2.33 -19.02 0.37
C ALA A 165 -1.58 -17.70 0.09
N ILE A 166 -1.88 -16.64 0.85
CA ILE A 166 -1.20 -15.35 0.75
C ILE A 166 -0.71 -14.90 2.12
N TYR A 167 0.53 -14.42 2.20
CA TYR A 167 1.14 -13.92 3.41
C TYR A 167 1.65 -12.51 3.18
N VAL A 168 0.98 -11.53 3.78
CA VAL A 168 1.30 -10.11 3.65
C VAL A 168 1.25 -9.47 5.03
N VAL A 169 2.22 -8.62 5.33
CA VAL A 169 2.27 -7.85 6.58
C VAL A 169 2.86 -6.47 6.34
N GLY A 170 2.25 -5.46 6.94
CA GLY A 170 2.83 -4.14 7.11
C GLY A 170 3.37 -4.00 8.53
N LEU A 171 4.59 -3.50 8.70
CA LEU A 171 5.23 -3.32 10.00
C LEU A 171 5.54 -1.85 10.24
N GLU A 172 5.06 -1.31 11.34
CA GLU A 172 5.29 0.08 11.72
C GLU A 172 6.49 0.21 12.64
N LYS A 173 7.33 1.22 12.40
CA LYS A 173 8.56 1.48 13.16
C LYS A 173 8.48 2.74 14.02
N SER A 174 7.46 3.57 13.81
CA SER A 174 7.30 4.85 14.50
C SER A 174 5.83 5.25 14.62
N GLY A 175 5.55 6.26 15.43
CA GLY A 175 4.22 6.81 15.64
C GLY A 175 3.52 6.26 16.88
N SER A 176 2.32 6.79 17.13
CA SER A 176 1.56 6.57 18.39
C SER A 176 1.29 5.09 18.70
N PHE A 177 1.11 4.26 17.68
CA PHE A 177 0.91 2.81 17.88
C PHE A 177 2.18 2.12 18.37
N VAL A 178 3.34 2.51 17.86
CA VAL A 178 4.64 1.95 18.27
C VAL A 178 4.99 2.42 19.69
N GLU A 179 4.82 3.71 20.00
CA GLU A 179 5.02 4.25 21.33
C GLU A 179 4.12 3.55 22.37
N HIS A 180 2.86 3.32 22.01
CA HIS A 180 1.94 2.58 22.87
C HIS A 180 2.36 1.10 23.01
N ALA A 181 2.80 0.46 21.93
CA ALA A 181 3.28 -0.92 21.96
C ALA A 181 4.46 -1.11 22.89
N GLU A 182 5.40 -0.18 22.91
CA GLU A 182 6.54 -0.17 23.84
C GLU A 182 6.09 -0.10 25.31
N GLN A 183 5.10 0.74 25.61
CA GLN A 183 4.54 0.86 26.96
C GLN A 183 3.82 -0.43 27.40
N VAL A 184 2.97 -0.99 26.54
CA VAL A 184 2.18 -2.18 26.84
C VAL A 184 3.03 -3.43 26.87
N SER A 185 4.13 -3.48 26.10
CA SER A 185 5.03 -4.64 26.03
C SER A 185 5.57 -5.07 27.39
N LYS A 186 5.71 -4.14 28.35
CA LYS A 186 6.15 -4.42 29.73
C LYS A 186 5.17 -5.34 30.49
N LYS A 187 3.90 -5.33 30.09
CA LYS A 187 2.83 -6.15 30.69
C LYS A 187 2.46 -7.35 29.84
N MET A 188 2.93 -7.43 28.59
CA MET A 188 2.68 -8.56 27.71
C MET A 188 3.64 -9.70 28.00
N VAL A 189 3.12 -10.93 27.99
CA VAL A 189 3.95 -12.13 28.01
C VAL A 189 4.43 -12.49 26.60
N PRO A 190 5.56 -13.23 26.46
CA PRO A 190 6.01 -13.73 25.16
C PRO A 190 4.91 -14.49 24.41
N LYS A 191 4.86 -14.35 23.09
CA LYS A 191 3.87 -14.92 22.16
C LYS A 191 2.46 -14.36 22.29
N GLN A 192 2.25 -13.32 23.10
CA GLN A 192 0.95 -12.67 23.24
C GLN A 192 0.66 -11.74 22.06
N ILE A 193 -0.59 -11.79 21.59
CA ILE A 193 -1.14 -10.91 20.57
C ILE A 193 -2.21 -10.02 21.20
N LEU A 194 -2.13 -8.72 20.97
CA LEU A 194 -3.15 -7.75 21.33
C LEU A 194 -3.82 -7.25 20.05
N LEU A 195 -5.05 -7.66 19.83
CA LEU A 195 -5.88 -7.21 18.73
C LEU A 195 -6.39 -5.79 19.01
N LEU A 196 -6.26 -4.89 18.03
CA LEU A 196 -6.60 -3.49 18.21
C LEU A 196 -7.97 -3.18 17.60
N GLY A 197 -9.02 -3.30 18.41
CA GLY A 197 -10.36 -2.83 18.05
C GLY A 197 -10.55 -1.34 18.34
N ASN A 198 -11.66 -0.77 17.85
CA ASN A 198 -12.00 0.64 18.00
C ASN A 198 -11.98 1.11 19.46
N LYS A 199 -12.62 0.34 20.36
CA LYS A 199 -12.69 0.69 21.79
C LYS A 199 -11.31 0.85 22.40
N TYR A 200 -10.38 -0.03 22.00
CA TYR A 200 -9.02 0.02 22.49
C TYR A 200 -8.25 1.20 21.90
N ILE A 201 -8.30 1.35 20.56
CA ILE A 201 -7.57 2.40 19.82
C ILE A 201 -7.95 3.79 20.33
N TYR A 202 -9.26 4.11 20.33
CA TYR A 202 -9.74 5.44 20.71
C TYR A 202 -9.67 5.73 22.19
N LYS A 203 -9.52 4.71 23.04
CA LYS A 203 -9.33 4.91 24.48
C LYS A 203 -7.87 5.11 24.88
N TYR A 204 -6.94 4.39 24.23
CA TYR A 204 -5.58 4.26 24.74
C TYR A 204 -4.49 4.77 23.80
N ILE A 205 -4.74 4.85 22.50
CA ILE A 205 -3.71 5.17 21.51
C ILE A 205 -3.97 6.53 20.85
N ILE A 206 -5.16 6.72 20.31
CA ILE A 206 -5.60 7.95 19.66
C ILE A 206 -6.90 8.37 20.34
N PRO A 207 -6.83 9.19 21.40
CA PRO A 207 -8.02 9.58 22.15
C PRO A 207 -9.08 10.22 21.26
N GLY A 208 -10.32 9.73 21.36
CA GLY A 208 -11.43 10.22 20.56
C GLY A 208 -12.62 9.25 20.57
N GLN A 209 -13.52 9.48 19.65
CA GLN A 209 -14.66 8.59 19.42
C GLN A 209 -14.73 8.17 17.95
N ALA A 210 -14.97 6.89 17.71
CA ALA A 210 -15.29 6.41 16.38
C ALA A 210 -16.56 7.08 15.86
N ARG A 211 -16.55 7.62 14.65
CA ARG A 211 -17.74 8.15 14.00
C ARG A 211 -18.67 6.98 13.70
N ASN A 212 -19.91 7.04 14.23
CA ASN A 212 -20.96 6.06 13.92
C ASN A 212 -20.55 4.57 14.01
N ASN A 213 -19.67 4.21 14.93
CA ASN A 213 -19.06 2.86 15.03
C ASN A 213 -18.28 2.41 13.77
N GLU A 214 -17.88 3.31 12.91
CA GLU A 214 -17.03 2.97 11.76
C GLU A 214 -15.71 2.34 12.23
N PRO A 215 -15.27 1.27 11.59
CA PRO A 215 -13.99 0.66 11.91
C PRO A 215 -12.84 1.66 11.76
N TYR A 216 -11.85 1.60 12.66
CA TYR A 216 -10.68 2.47 12.60
C TYR A 216 -10.06 2.45 11.19
N ALA A 217 -9.91 3.64 10.61
CA ALA A 217 -9.29 3.86 9.31
C ALA A 217 -9.86 2.98 8.17
N SER A 218 -11.16 2.62 8.23
CA SER A 218 -11.87 1.81 7.22
C SER A 218 -11.78 2.37 5.81
N SER A 219 -11.55 3.69 5.67
CA SER A 219 -11.44 4.42 4.40
C SER A 219 -10.04 4.40 3.77
N SER A 220 -9.06 3.80 4.44
CA SER A 220 -7.66 3.83 3.97
C SER A 220 -6.91 2.51 4.15
N TYR A 221 -7.23 1.72 5.16
CA TYR A 221 -6.57 0.45 5.45
C TYR A 221 -7.28 -0.71 4.76
N TYR A 222 -6.49 -1.68 4.28
CA TYR A 222 -7.00 -2.98 3.80
C TYR A 222 -6.61 -4.14 4.71
N GLY A 223 -6.22 -3.83 5.95
CA GLY A 223 -5.92 -4.77 7.02
C GLY A 223 -6.28 -4.20 8.39
N HIS A 224 -6.25 -5.05 9.41
CA HIS A 224 -6.40 -4.65 10.81
C HIS A 224 -5.04 -4.59 11.50
N LYS A 225 -4.92 -3.66 12.45
CA LYS A 225 -3.73 -3.51 13.28
C LYS A 225 -3.76 -4.47 14.47
N LEU A 226 -2.57 -4.89 14.86
CA LEU A 226 -2.34 -5.63 16.10
C LEU A 226 -0.97 -5.27 16.68
N ILE A 227 -0.78 -5.55 17.97
CA ILE A 227 0.53 -5.55 18.62
C ILE A 227 0.83 -7.01 18.98
N PHE A 228 2.04 -7.48 18.74
CA PHE A 228 2.44 -8.80 19.21
C PHE A 228 3.84 -8.77 19.82
N LYS A 229 4.03 -9.60 20.84
CA LYS A 229 5.32 -9.81 21.49
C LYS A 229 5.86 -11.17 21.10
N SER A 230 7.03 -11.20 20.46
CA SER A 230 7.68 -12.43 20.03
C SER A 230 8.17 -13.25 21.24
N GLU A 231 8.54 -14.50 21.01
CA GLU A 231 9.18 -15.34 22.04
C GLU A 231 10.51 -14.76 22.53
N TYR A 232 11.15 -13.93 21.72
CA TYR A 232 12.41 -13.24 22.07
C TYR A 232 12.19 -11.86 22.72
N SER A 233 10.97 -11.57 23.11
CA SER A 233 10.55 -10.31 23.76
C SER A 233 10.60 -9.05 22.85
N ASN A 234 10.87 -9.18 21.54
CA ASN A 234 10.67 -8.10 20.61
C ASN A 234 9.17 -7.81 20.48
N VAL A 235 8.82 -6.52 20.37
CA VAL A 235 7.44 -6.10 20.18
C VAL A 235 7.27 -5.47 18.80
N TYR A 236 6.19 -5.80 18.11
CA TYR A 236 5.92 -5.32 16.77
C TYR A 236 4.49 -4.79 16.67
N VAL A 237 4.33 -3.70 15.94
CA VAL A 237 3.04 -3.22 15.46
C VAL A 237 2.87 -3.68 14.02
N ALA A 238 1.90 -4.53 13.80
CA ALA A 238 1.65 -5.12 12.49
C ALA A 238 0.26 -4.77 11.98
N THR A 239 0.15 -4.61 10.66
CA THR A 239 -1.12 -4.59 9.93
C THR A 239 -1.17 -5.86 9.06
N ILE A 240 -2.21 -6.67 9.22
CA ILE A 240 -2.43 -7.90 8.44
C ILE A 240 -3.72 -7.74 7.65
N PRO A 241 -3.77 -8.18 6.37
CA PRO A 241 -4.96 -8.08 5.54
C PRO A 241 -6.17 -8.75 6.18
N ASN A 242 -7.36 -8.23 5.88
CA ASN A 242 -8.64 -8.74 6.29
C ASN A 242 -9.64 -8.79 5.12
N MET A 243 -10.66 -9.62 5.25
CA MET A 243 -11.71 -9.72 4.24
C MET A 243 -12.69 -8.54 4.30
N GLN A 244 -12.93 -8.00 5.50
CA GLN A 244 -13.82 -6.86 5.73
C GLN A 244 -13.32 -6.01 6.89
N ALA A 245 -13.60 -4.71 6.85
CA ALA A 245 -13.30 -3.82 7.96
C ALA A 245 -14.26 -4.08 9.13
N LEU A 246 -13.73 -4.29 10.34
CA LEU A 246 -14.50 -4.54 11.56
C LEU A 246 -14.05 -3.58 12.66
N ALA A 247 -15.02 -3.09 13.45
CA ALA A 247 -14.70 -2.22 14.59
C ALA A 247 -13.99 -2.98 15.72
N GLU A 248 -14.34 -4.24 15.94
CA GLU A 248 -13.78 -5.11 16.98
C GLU A 248 -13.35 -6.45 16.35
N PRO A 249 -12.19 -6.49 15.67
CA PRO A 249 -11.73 -7.69 14.96
C PRO A 249 -11.35 -8.81 15.92
N GLN A 250 -11.63 -10.05 15.51
CA GLN A 250 -11.22 -11.27 16.18
C GLN A 250 -10.04 -11.91 15.45
N ILE A 251 -9.38 -12.87 16.09
CA ILE A 251 -8.17 -13.50 15.53
C ILE A 251 -8.39 -14.12 14.13
N ASN A 252 -9.57 -14.67 13.89
CA ASN A 252 -9.93 -15.31 12.62
C ASN A 252 -10.27 -14.33 11.50
N ASP A 253 -10.37 -13.03 11.79
CA ASP A 253 -10.61 -12.00 10.79
C ASP A 253 -9.32 -11.57 10.07
N TYR A 254 -8.17 -11.99 10.57
CA TYR A 254 -6.86 -11.70 10.01
C TYR A 254 -6.41 -12.81 9.08
N ILE A 255 -6.07 -12.49 7.85
CA ILE A 255 -5.64 -13.47 6.84
C ILE A 255 -4.30 -14.10 7.24
N ASN A 256 -4.32 -15.41 7.49
CA ASN A 256 -3.12 -16.22 7.79
C ASN A 256 -2.23 -15.70 8.94
N ILE A 257 -2.82 -15.06 9.95
CA ILE A 257 -2.12 -14.37 11.04
C ILE A 257 -1.02 -15.22 11.69
N HIS A 258 -1.29 -16.48 12.04
CA HIS A 258 -0.32 -17.31 12.75
C HIS A 258 0.94 -17.58 11.93
N THR A 259 0.78 -17.92 10.64
CA THR A 259 1.91 -18.15 9.72
C THR A 259 2.69 -16.87 9.48
N VAL A 260 1.98 -15.74 9.31
CA VAL A 260 2.62 -14.44 9.13
C VAL A 260 3.46 -14.05 10.34
N LEU A 261 2.90 -14.13 11.56
CA LEU A 261 3.62 -13.74 12.77
C LEU A 261 4.78 -14.69 13.08
N TYR A 262 4.63 -15.99 12.81
CA TYR A 262 5.71 -16.95 12.94
C TYR A 262 6.90 -16.57 12.05
N ASN A 263 6.65 -16.32 10.76
CA ASN A 263 7.71 -15.95 9.82
C ASN A 263 8.33 -14.58 10.13
N VAL A 264 7.53 -13.58 10.55
CA VAL A 264 8.06 -12.29 11.02
C VAL A 264 9.03 -12.50 12.18
N THR A 265 8.68 -13.32 13.16
CA THR A 265 9.55 -13.62 14.31
C THR A 265 10.85 -14.31 13.89
N ALA A 266 10.79 -15.23 12.93
CA ALA A 266 11.96 -15.94 12.41
C ALA A 266 12.94 -15.01 11.66
N LEU A 267 12.44 -13.91 11.09
CA LEU A 267 13.22 -12.92 10.34
C LEU A 267 13.74 -11.76 11.20
N ARG A 268 13.62 -11.82 12.52
CA ARG A 268 14.09 -10.76 13.43
C ARG A 268 15.57 -10.44 13.21
N CYS A 269 15.91 -9.18 13.39
CA CYS A 269 17.29 -8.71 13.38
C CYS A 269 17.77 -8.48 14.81
N ASP A 270 18.79 -9.21 15.25
CA ASP A 270 19.34 -9.06 16.60
C ASP A 270 20.25 -7.81 16.75
N LEU A 271 20.64 -7.18 15.63
CA LEU A 271 21.45 -5.97 15.62
C LEU A 271 20.66 -4.69 15.89
N TYR A 272 19.36 -4.68 15.58
CA TYR A 272 18.49 -3.52 15.74
C TYR A 272 17.17 -3.94 16.38
N TYR A 273 16.83 -3.27 17.47
CA TYR A 273 15.61 -3.56 18.22
C TYR A 273 14.35 -3.46 17.36
N ASN A 274 13.49 -4.48 17.43
CA ASN A 274 12.23 -4.59 16.69
C ASN A 274 12.35 -4.50 15.14
N SER A 275 13.55 -4.76 14.60
CA SER A 275 13.79 -4.78 13.15
C SER A 275 13.81 -6.19 12.59
N LEU A 276 13.62 -6.31 11.28
CA LEU A 276 13.73 -7.55 10.52
C LEU A 276 14.94 -7.51 9.61
N VAL A 277 15.63 -8.64 9.47
CA VAL A 277 16.81 -8.77 8.60
C VAL A 277 16.54 -8.29 7.16
N PRO A 278 15.46 -8.70 6.47
CA PRO A 278 15.20 -8.24 5.10
C PRO A 278 15.04 -6.71 5.00
N VAL A 279 14.39 -6.09 5.99
CA VAL A 279 14.15 -4.63 6.01
C VAL A 279 15.45 -3.87 6.27
N VAL A 280 16.28 -4.36 7.17
CA VAL A 280 17.61 -3.77 7.45
C VAL A 280 18.51 -3.85 6.22
N LEU A 281 18.53 -5.01 5.54
CA LEU A 281 19.31 -5.20 4.32
C LEU A 281 18.80 -4.29 3.18
N ALA A 282 17.50 -4.19 2.98
CA ALA A 282 16.92 -3.30 1.97
C ALA A 282 17.29 -1.84 2.23
N ASN A 283 17.15 -1.37 3.48
CA ASN A 283 17.53 -0.01 3.86
C ASN A 283 19.03 0.25 3.63
N LYS A 284 19.89 -0.74 3.92
CA LYS A 284 21.32 -0.60 3.67
C LYS A 284 21.65 -0.54 2.17
N LEU A 285 20.97 -1.33 1.35
CA LEU A 285 21.18 -1.34 -0.11
C LEU A 285 20.81 -0.01 -0.77
N VAL A 286 19.80 0.70 -0.25
CA VAL A 286 19.33 1.97 -0.80
C VAL A 286 19.92 3.19 -0.08
N SER A 287 20.73 2.99 0.96
CA SER A 287 21.35 4.09 1.71
C SER A 287 22.32 4.86 0.84
N LEU A 288 22.15 6.18 0.80
CA LEU A 288 23.04 7.09 0.09
C LEU A 288 24.39 7.31 0.81
N ALA A 289 24.47 6.95 2.09
CA ALA A 289 25.67 7.09 2.92
C ALA A 289 26.68 5.97 2.70
N ASP A 290 26.25 4.83 2.16
CA ASP A 290 27.08 3.63 1.96
C ASP A 290 27.38 3.40 0.46
N HIS A 291 28.61 2.95 0.14
CA HIS A 291 28.94 2.42 -1.17
C HIS A 291 28.06 1.19 -1.50
N PRO A 292 27.54 1.04 -2.74
CA PRO A 292 27.86 1.78 -3.97
C PRO A 292 26.90 2.93 -4.31
N SER A 293 25.83 3.15 -3.55
CA SER A 293 24.77 4.12 -3.90
C SER A 293 25.28 5.57 -3.96
N ALA A 294 26.18 5.94 -3.05
CA ALA A 294 26.80 7.28 -3.06
C ALA A 294 27.65 7.52 -4.29
N ASP A 295 28.37 6.51 -4.78
CA ASP A 295 29.21 6.64 -5.97
C ASP A 295 28.39 6.69 -7.25
N LEU A 296 27.27 5.96 -7.31
CA LEU A 296 26.30 6.06 -8.39
C LEU A 296 25.75 7.49 -8.48
N LEU A 297 25.32 8.08 -7.37
CA LEU A 297 24.80 9.45 -7.35
C LEU A 297 25.85 10.48 -7.72
N LYS A 298 27.10 10.33 -7.24
CA LYS A 298 28.21 11.20 -7.64
C LYS A 298 28.45 11.10 -9.14
N SER A 299 28.45 9.89 -9.70
CA SER A 299 28.59 9.65 -11.14
C SER A 299 27.47 10.31 -11.95
N PHE A 300 26.22 10.20 -11.50
CA PHE A 300 25.08 10.88 -12.13
C PHE A 300 25.19 12.41 -12.05
N ALA A 301 25.60 12.95 -10.92
CA ALA A 301 25.79 14.39 -10.74
C ALA A 301 26.91 14.91 -11.63
N GLN A 302 28.03 14.21 -11.72
CA GLN A 302 29.17 14.57 -12.57
C GLN A 302 28.83 14.51 -14.07
N ASN A 303 28.04 13.55 -14.52
CA ASN A 303 27.66 13.39 -15.92
C ASN A 303 26.57 14.39 -16.39
N LYS A 304 25.92 15.13 -15.48
CA LYS A 304 24.95 16.18 -15.82
C LYS A 304 25.50 17.61 -15.71
N ILE A 305 26.75 17.77 -15.30
CA ILE A 305 27.44 19.08 -15.17
C ILE A 305 28.37 19.33 -16.37
N LEU A 306 28.43 18.42 -17.32
CA LEU A 306 29.03 18.59 -18.63
C LEU A 306 27.95 18.70 -19.71
#